data_fffca7e66ee5c5c11e144a9fac4a35a4
#
_entry.id   fffca7e66ee5c5c11e144a9fac4a35a4
#
_cell.length_a   1.000
_cell.length_b   1.000
_cell.length_c   1.000
_cell.angle_alpha   90.00
_cell.angle_beta   90.00
_cell.angle_gamma   90.00
#
_symmetry.space_group_name_H-M   'P 1'
#
loop_
_entity.id
_entity.type
_entity.pdbx_description
1 polymer ?
#
loop_
_entity_poly.entity_id
_entity_poly.type
_entity_poly.pdbx_seq_one_letter_code
_entity_poly.pdbx_strand_id
1 'polypeptide(L)'
;MMGERMRTHHGLDLGLPVSPLRYAAFLRATLAVLSGAPRHPGRFGVLEAGLAAAPPGLGIELGVYRGASLSHVARRQPWRRFHGFDSLSGFPEDGRPDWRHDFSLRRAPRLPPNCTLHVGFFEQTLPPFLARLEKPIGLVNLDCDIHSSARFALLALAPHLRPGMVVHVDEAVNYDTWIWNEMLALFEMLEASGLGIAWIARAGGVRS
;
A
#
# COMPACT_ATOMS: atom_id res chain seq x y z
N MET A 1 -15.32 -13.99 25.49
CA MET A 1 -13.86 -13.80 25.52
C MET A 1 -13.58 -12.53 24.76
N MET A 2 -13.19 -11.46 25.45
CA MET A 2 -12.77 -10.21 24.82
C MET A 2 -11.44 -10.50 24.12
N GLY A 3 -11.42 -10.37 22.79
CA GLY A 3 -10.20 -10.48 22.01
C GLY A 3 -9.16 -9.46 22.50
N GLU A 4 -7.98 -9.93 22.78
CA GLU A 4 -6.85 -9.09 23.18
C GLU A 4 -6.54 -8.11 22.04
N ARG A 5 -6.66 -6.81 22.29
CA ARG A 5 -6.27 -5.78 21.31
C ARG A 5 -4.76 -5.77 21.21
N MET A 6 -4.25 -6.06 20.03
CA MET A 6 -2.81 -6.00 19.76
C MET A 6 -2.39 -4.53 19.69
N ARG A 7 -1.39 -4.14 20.47
CA ARG A 7 -0.78 -2.80 20.40
C ARG A 7 0.42 -2.88 19.46
N THR A 8 0.64 -1.84 18.68
CA THR A 8 1.87 -1.70 17.89
C THR A 8 3.08 -1.53 18.82
N HIS A 9 4.27 -1.68 18.28
CA HIS A 9 5.54 -1.38 18.97
C HIS A 9 5.56 0.03 19.58
N HIS A 10 4.73 0.95 19.07
CA HIS A 10 4.57 2.33 19.56
C HIS A 10 3.33 2.54 20.43
N GLY A 11 2.65 1.48 20.87
CA GLY A 11 1.50 1.56 21.77
C GLY A 11 0.18 1.97 21.12
N LEU A 12 0.12 2.05 19.79
CA LEU A 12 -1.10 2.36 19.03
C LEU A 12 -2.14 1.25 19.19
N ASP A 13 -3.39 1.63 19.47
CA ASP A 13 -4.53 0.69 19.51
C ASP A 13 -4.93 0.35 18.05
N LEU A 14 -4.78 -0.90 17.66
CA LEU A 14 -5.05 -1.37 16.31
C LEU A 14 -6.55 -1.47 15.96
N GLY A 15 -7.44 -1.16 16.90
CA GLY A 15 -8.88 -0.98 16.65
C GLY A 15 -9.68 -2.21 16.19
N LEU A 16 -9.04 -3.25 15.68
CA LEU A 16 -9.65 -4.55 15.32
C LEU A 16 -9.07 -5.66 16.20
N PRO A 17 -9.88 -6.64 16.62
CA PRO A 17 -9.39 -7.81 17.34
C PRO A 17 -8.61 -8.71 16.35
N VAL A 18 -7.35 -8.39 16.10
CA VAL A 18 -6.46 -9.24 15.32
C VAL A 18 -5.99 -10.40 16.20
N SER A 19 -6.19 -11.64 15.76
CA SER A 19 -5.61 -12.79 16.43
C SER A 19 -4.08 -12.82 16.20
N PRO A 20 -3.25 -12.69 17.23
CA PRO A 20 -1.79 -12.73 17.06
C PRO A 20 -1.31 -14.03 16.42
N LEU A 21 -1.97 -15.15 16.70
CA LEU A 21 -1.65 -16.46 16.12
C LEU A 21 -1.95 -16.50 14.62
N ARG A 22 -3.08 -15.93 14.18
CA ARG A 22 -3.44 -15.87 12.76
C ARG A 22 -2.50 -14.95 12.01
N TYR A 23 -2.17 -13.80 12.58
CA TYR A 23 -1.21 -12.88 11.99
C TYR A 23 0.19 -13.49 11.87
N ALA A 24 0.70 -14.14 12.94
CA ALA A 24 1.96 -14.84 12.88
C ALA A 24 1.97 -15.99 11.84
N ALA A 25 0.86 -16.69 11.66
CA ALA A 25 0.72 -17.70 10.62
C ALA A 25 0.74 -17.08 9.21
N PHE A 26 0.05 -15.96 9.02
CA PHE A 26 0.08 -15.19 7.77
C PHE A 26 1.49 -14.71 7.43
N LEU A 27 2.23 -14.15 8.39
CA LEU A 27 3.62 -13.70 8.17
C LEU A 27 4.53 -14.86 7.76
N ARG A 28 4.45 -16.01 8.44
CA ARG A 28 5.24 -17.20 8.07
C ARG A 28 4.91 -17.69 6.66
N ALA A 29 3.64 -17.79 6.32
CA ALA A 29 3.19 -18.19 4.98
C ALA A 29 3.68 -17.20 3.91
N THR A 30 3.58 -15.89 4.18
CA THR A 30 4.07 -14.82 3.31
C THR A 30 5.57 -14.95 3.05
N LEU A 31 6.39 -15.09 4.09
CA LEU A 31 7.84 -15.22 3.95
C LEU A 31 8.22 -16.48 3.15
N ALA A 32 7.53 -17.60 3.39
CA ALA A 32 7.76 -18.85 2.67
C ALA A 32 7.48 -18.69 1.15
N VAL A 33 6.36 -18.06 0.79
CA VAL A 33 6.01 -17.85 -0.62
C VAL A 33 6.91 -16.79 -1.26
N LEU A 34 7.18 -15.68 -0.57
CA LEU A 34 8.06 -14.62 -1.07
C LEU A 34 9.49 -15.12 -1.35
N SER A 35 9.99 -16.07 -0.55
CA SER A 35 11.32 -16.64 -0.80
C SER A 35 11.44 -17.30 -2.17
N GLY A 36 10.37 -17.90 -2.68
CA GLY A 36 10.27 -18.51 -4.02
C GLY A 36 9.79 -17.60 -5.13
N ALA A 37 9.30 -16.39 -4.82
CA ALA A 37 8.78 -15.47 -5.83
C ALA A 37 9.89 -14.90 -6.72
N PRO A 38 9.61 -14.60 -8.01
CA PRO A 38 10.56 -13.98 -8.94
C PRO A 38 11.19 -12.71 -8.35
N ARG A 39 12.52 -12.63 -8.42
CA ARG A 39 13.27 -11.48 -7.90
C ARG A 39 13.49 -10.45 -9.00
N HIS A 40 13.20 -9.19 -8.67
CA HIS A 40 13.40 -8.05 -9.56
C HIS A 40 14.41 -7.04 -8.96
N PRO A 41 15.09 -6.23 -9.78
CA PRO A 41 16.07 -5.25 -9.31
C PRO A 41 15.35 -4.05 -8.67
N GLY A 42 15.47 -3.93 -7.33
CA GLY A 42 14.94 -2.80 -6.56
C GLY A 42 13.41 -2.63 -6.65
N ARG A 43 12.91 -1.58 -6.02
CA ARG A 43 11.46 -1.26 -5.97
C ARG A 43 10.85 -1.04 -7.36
N PHE A 44 11.53 -0.33 -8.23
CA PHE A 44 11.01 -0.06 -9.58
C PHE A 44 10.86 -1.32 -10.43
N GLY A 45 11.78 -2.28 -10.31
CA GLY A 45 11.66 -3.55 -11.01
C GLY A 45 10.46 -4.38 -10.56
N VAL A 46 10.16 -4.37 -9.25
CA VAL A 46 8.94 -5.02 -8.71
C VAL A 46 7.69 -4.30 -9.18
N LEU A 47 7.70 -2.97 -9.12
CA LEU A 47 6.58 -2.15 -9.56
C LEU A 47 6.29 -2.34 -11.07
N GLU A 48 7.34 -2.48 -11.91
CA GLU A 48 7.20 -2.81 -13.34
C GLU A 48 6.62 -4.21 -13.56
N ALA A 49 7.06 -5.19 -12.79
CA ALA A 49 6.49 -6.53 -12.83
C ALA A 49 5.01 -6.54 -12.46
N GLY A 50 4.65 -5.79 -11.40
CA GLY A 50 3.27 -5.57 -11.01
C GLY A 50 2.46 -4.87 -12.10
N LEU A 51 3.01 -3.81 -12.70
CA LEU A 51 2.36 -3.06 -13.78
C LEU A 51 2.11 -3.94 -15.02
N ALA A 52 3.04 -4.84 -15.35
CA ALA A 52 2.91 -5.78 -16.46
C ALA A 52 1.84 -6.84 -16.21
N ALA A 53 1.68 -7.27 -14.96
CA ALA A 53 0.66 -8.26 -14.56
C ALA A 53 -0.72 -7.63 -14.33
N ALA A 54 -0.80 -6.31 -14.12
CA ALA A 54 -2.03 -5.62 -13.77
C ALA A 54 -3.04 -5.62 -14.93
N PRO A 55 -4.31 -6.00 -14.69
CA PRO A 55 -5.36 -5.96 -15.70
C PRO A 55 -5.65 -4.52 -16.14
N PRO A 56 -6.39 -4.34 -17.25
CA PRO A 56 -6.87 -3.03 -17.66
C PRO A 56 -7.65 -2.33 -16.53
N GLY A 57 -7.46 -1.01 -16.40
CA GLY A 57 -8.13 -0.22 -15.35
C GLY A 57 -7.28 0.96 -14.91
N LEU A 58 -7.69 1.61 -13.83
CA LEU A 58 -6.95 2.72 -13.22
C LEU A 58 -5.73 2.19 -12.46
N GLY A 59 -4.69 3.03 -12.36
CA GLY A 59 -3.63 2.89 -11.38
C GLY A 59 -3.85 3.84 -10.22
N ILE A 60 -3.64 3.38 -9.00
CA ILE A 60 -3.72 4.18 -7.77
C ILE A 60 -2.37 4.13 -7.06
N GLU A 61 -1.91 5.26 -6.55
CA GLU A 61 -0.76 5.33 -5.66
C GLU A 61 -1.15 6.05 -4.38
N LEU A 62 -0.85 5.42 -3.26
CA LEU A 62 -1.12 5.88 -1.90
C LEU A 62 0.21 6.23 -1.24
N GLY A 63 0.46 7.54 -1.08
CA GLY A 63 1.77 8.10 -0.79
C GLY A 63 2.54 8.38 -2.08
N VAL A 64 2.62 9.65 -2.47
CA VAL A 64 3.23 10.09 -3.74
C VAL A 64 4.55 10.81 -3.52
N TYR A 65 4.64 11.58 -2.44
CA TYR A 65 5.79 12.41 -2.13
C TYR A 65 6.25 13.21 -3.35
N ARG A 66 7.48 12.99 -3.84
CA ARG A 66 8.04 13.68 -5.03
C ARG A 66 7.58 13.10 -6.37
N GLY A 67 6.72 12.08 -6.36
CA GLY A 67 6.10 11.49 -7.54
C GLY A 67 7.02 10.61 -8.39
N ALA A 68 8.08 10.05 -7.82
CA ALA A 68 9.05 9.25 -8.55
C ALA A 68 8.42 7.94 -9.08
N SER A 69 7.77 7.17 -8.22
CA SER A 69 7.09 5.89 -8.53
C SER A 69 5.89 6.11 -9.45
N LEU A 70 5.01 7.06 -9.12
CA LEU A 70 3.86 7.41 -9.95
C LEU A 70 4.26 7.84 -11.36
N SER A 71 5.26 8.71 -11.48
CA SER A 71 5.78 9.16 -12.77
C SER A 71 6.42 8.02 -13.56
N HIS A 72 7.08 7.09 -12.87
CA HIS A 72 7.74 5.96 -13.48
C HIS A 72 6.73 5.01 -14.17
N VAL A 73 5.65 4.62 -13.49
CA VAL A 73 4.62 3.75 -14.07
C VAL A 73 3.77 4.47 -15.11
N ALA A 74 3.47 5.75 -14.89
CA ALA A 74 2.65 6.53 -15.80
C ALA A 74 3.30 6.74 -17.16
N ARG A 75 4.64 6.93 -17.22
CA ARG A 75 5.38 7.03 -18.48
C ARG A 75 5.43 5.72 -19.24
N ARG A 76 5.39 4.56 -18.55
CA ARG A 76 5.40 3.23 -19.17
C ARG A 76 4.05 2.83 -19.73
N GLN A 77 2.97 3.34 -19.17
CA GLN A 77 1.61 3.10 -19.66
C GLN A 77 0.87 4.43 -19.88
N PRO A 78 1.22 5.23 -20.90
CA PRO A 78 0.61 6.54 -21.16
C PRO A 78 -0.88 6.48 -21.46
N TRP A 79 -1.39 5.33 -21.85
CA TRP A 79 -2.83 5.08 -22.07
C TRP A 79 -3.62 4.80 -20.78
N ARG A 80 -2.96 4.42 -19.68
CA ARG A 80 -3.59 4.19 -18.37
C ARG A 80 -3.68 5.52 -17.62
N ARG A 81 -4.81 5.77 -16.97
CA ARG A 81 -4.93 6.89 -16.02
C ARG A 81 -4.46 6.45 -14.66
N PHE A 82 -3.70 7.32 -14.02
CA PHE A 82 -3.18 7.14 -12.67
C PHE A 82 -3.70 8.22 -11.74
N HIS A 83 -4.02 7.84 -10.51
CA HIS A 83 -4.46 8.72 -9.45
C HIS A 83 -3.54 8.55 -8.25
N GLY A 84 -2.81 9.61 -7.88
CA GLY A 84 -1.98 9.65 -6.69
C GLY A 84 -2.69 10.36 -5.56
N PHE A 85 -2.52 9.88 -4.35
CA PHE A 85 -3.09 10.46 -3.13
C PHE A 85 -1.96 10.78 -2.17
N ASP A 86 -1.89 12.02 -1.68
CA ASP A 86 -0.85 12.49 -0.77
C ASP A 86 -1.30 13.73 -0.03
N SER A 87 -1.00 13.83 1.26
CA SER A 87 -1.35 15.00 2.07
C SER A 87 -0.52 16.23 1.69
N LEU A 88 0.69 16.04 1.19
CA LEU A 88 1.78 17.00 1.05
C LEU A 88 2.22 17.66 2.36
N SER A 89 1.53 17.37 3.46
CA SER A 89 1.84 17.89 4.80
C SER A 89 2.60 16.90 5.68
N GLY A 90 3.00 15.77 5.11
CA GLY A 90 3.67 14.69 5.82
C GLY A 90 2.69 13.69 6.43
N PHE A 91 3.15 12.95 7.43
CA PHE A 91 2.33 11.98 8.15
C PHE A 91 1.22 12.63 8.96
N PRO A 92 0.10 11.93 9.23
CA PRO A 92 -0.86 12.34 10.26
C PRO A 92 -0.19 12.34 11.65
N GLU A 93 -0.90 12.83 12.66
CA GLU A 93 -0.37 13.02 14.02
C GLU A 93 0.18 11.72 14.67
N ASP A 94 -0.37 10.57 14.28
CA ASP A 94 0.05 9.25 14.73
C ASP A 94 1.22 8.64 13.93
N GLY A 95 1.91 9.44 13.11
CA GLY A 95 2.98 9.02 12.22
C GLY A 95 4.06 8.13 12.83
N ARG A 96 5.21 8.05 12.20
CA ARG A 96 6.31 7.18 12.66
C ARG A 96 7.33 7.95 13.48
N PRO A 97 7.33 7.87 14.82
CA PRO A 97 8.29 8.58 15.67
C PRO A 97 9.73 8.10 15.50
N ASP A 98 9.94 6.89 14.94
CA ASP A 98 11.24 6.34 14.60
C ASP A 98 11.83 6.93 13.30
N TRP A 99 11.04 7.68 12.49
CA TRP A 99 11.48 8.33 11.29
C TRP A 99 11.76 9.81 11.53
N ARG A 100 12.92 10.27 11.04
CA ARG A 100 13.32 11.69 11.12
C ARG A 100 12.76 12.54 9.98
N HIS A 101 12.28 11.91 8.92
CA HIS A 101 11.75 12.58 7.75
C HIS A 101 10.22 12.51 7.75
N ASP A 102 9.58 13.66 7.65
CA ASP A 102 8.13 13.79 7.71
C ASP A 102 7.44 13.74 6.34
N PHE A 103 8.21 13.62 5.25
CA PHE A 103 7.74 13.60 3.87
C PHE A 103 6.91 14.81 3.42
N SER A 104 6.92 15.91 4.18
CA SER A 104 6.21 17.12 3.79
C SER A 104 6.82 17.79 2.56
N LEU A 105 5.99 18.43 1.75
CA LEU A 105 6.39 19.17 0.55
C LEU A 105 5.75 20.55 0.50
N ARG A 106 6.53 21.56 0.19
CA ARG A 106 6.02 22.93 0.02
C ARG A 106 5.20 23.11 -1.27
N ARG A 107 5.37 22.25 -2.25
CA ARG A 107 4.70 22.31 -3.56
C ARG A 107 4.43 20.90 -4.07
N ALA A 108 3.30 20.73 -4.74
CA ALA A 108 2.97 19.49 -5.42
C ALA A 108 4.02 19.13 -6.48
N PRO A 109 4.37 17.83 -6.63
CA PRO A 109 5.28 17.37 -7.65
C PRO A 109 4.72 17.57 -9.06
N ARG A 110 5.60 17.75 -10.04
CA ARG A 110 5.20 17.72 -11.45
C ARG A 110 5.03 16.28 -11.90
N LEU A 111 3.83 15.93 -12.32
CA LEU A 111 3.47 14.58 -12.76
C LEU A 111 3.21 14.53 -14.27
N PRO A 112 3.32 13.35 -14.91
CA PRO A 112 2.90 13.12 -16.28
C PRO A 112 1.42 13.47 -16.52
N PRO A 113 1.02 13.81 -17.78
CA PRO A 113 -0.33 14.30 -18.09
C PRO A 113 -1.46 13.27 -17.86
N ASN A 114 -1.11 11.98 -17.78
CA ASN A 114 -2.05 10.90 -17.46
C ASN A 114 -2.17 10.63 -15.94
N CYS A 115 -1.58 11.49 -15.09
CA CYS A 115 -1.69 11.43 -13.63
C CYS A 115 -2.58 12.57 -13.11
N THR A 116 -3.36 12.25 -12.08
CA THR A 116 -4.10 13.23 -11.26
C THR A 116 -3.65 13.09 -9.83
N LEU A 117 -3.24 14.18 -9.19
CA LEU A 117 -2.91 14.21 -7.76
C LEU A 117 -4.11 14.68 -6.95
N HIS A 118 -4.50 13.92 -5.96
CA HIS A 118 -5.50 14.25 -4.96
C HIS A 118 -4.77 14.67 -3.68
N VAL A 119 -4.82 15.95 -3.37
CA VAL A 119 -4.10 16.54 -2.22
C VAL A 119 -4.99 16.54 -0.98
N GLY A 120 -4.51 15.92 0.08
CA GLY A 120 -5.19 15.79 1.38
C GLY A 120 -4.96 14.40 1.97
N PHE A 121 -5.31 14.22 3.23
CA PHE A 121 -5.28 12.91 3.87
C PHE A 121 -6.26 11.93 3.20
N PHE A 122 -5.99 10.65 3.28
CA PHE A 122 -6.80 9.61 2.61
C PHE A 122 -8.26 9.63 3.03
N GLU A 123 -8.53 9.93 4.30
CA GLU A 123 -9.88 10.07 4.86
C GLU A 123 -10.71 11.14 4.15
N GLN A 124 -10.05 12.16 3.61
CA GLN A 124 -10.68 13.28 2.91
C GLN A 124 -10.81 13.03 1.41
N THR A 125 -9.86 12.31 0.82
CA THR A 125 -9.69 12.24 -0.64
C THR A 125 -10.15 10.93 -1.26
N LEU A 126 -9.96 9.79 -0.60
CA LEU A 126 -10.35 8.48 -1.14
C LEU A 126 -11.88 8.28 -1.22
N PRO A 127 -12.68 8.54 -0.17
CA PRO A 127 -14.12 8.27 -0.23
C PRO A 127 -14.83 9.00 -1.38
N PRO A 128 -14.63 10.31 -1.60
CA PRO A 128 -15.29 11.00 -2.71
C PRO A 128 -14.77 10.54 -4.09
N PHE A 129 -13.53 10.09 -4.20
CA PHE A 129 -12.99 9.50 -5.42
C PHE A 129 -13.65 8.14 -5.70
N LEU A 130 -13.69 7.25 -4.71
CA LEU A 130 -14.26 5.90 -4.85
C LEU A 130 -15.76 5.94 -5.14
N ALA A 131 -16.49 6.89 -4.56
CA ALA A 131 -17.93 7.07 -4.85
C ALA A 131 -18.23 7.45 -6.32
N ARG A 132 -17.22 7.97 -7.05
CA ARG A 132 -17.32 8.36 -8.47
C ARG A 132 -16.51 7.46 -9.40
N LEU A 133 -16.16 6.26 -8.92
CA LEU A 133 -15.29 5.35 -9.66
C LEU A 133 -16.03 4.78 -10.89
N GLU A 134 -15.65 5.25 -12.08
CA GLU A 134 -16.28 4.82 -13.35
C GLU A 134 -15.58 3.62 -14.00
N LYS A 135 -14.34 3.34 -13.63
CA LYS A 135 -13.50 2.28 -14.20
C LYS A 135 -12.93 1.39 -13.10
N PRO A 136 -12.74 0.10 -13.37
CA PRO A 136 -12.11 -0.78 -12.39
C PRO A 136 -10.69 -0.33 -12.08
N ILE A 137 -10.22 -0.65 -10.90
CA ILE A 137 -8.83 -0.48 -10.50
C ILE A 137 -8.05 -1.71 -10.97
N GLY A 138 -6.92 -1.53 -11.62
CA GLY A 138 -6.04 -2.61 -12.07
C GLY A 138 -4.78 -2.73 -11.23
N LEU A 139 -4.25 -1.59 -10.75
CA LEU A 139 -3.01 -1.52 -9.97
C LEU A 139 -3.20 -0.59 -8.77
N VAL A 140 -2.74 -1.02 -7.62
CA VAL A 140 -2.55 -0.17 -6.42
C VAL A 140 -1.08 -0.21 -6.05
N ASN A 141 -0.44 0.94 -5.86
CA ASN A 141 0.85 1.10 -5.21
C ASN A 141 0.61 1.63 -3.79
N LEU A 142 0.86 0.80 -2.79
CA LEU A 142 0.81 1.15 -1.38
C LEU A 142 2.23 1.56 -0.96
N ASP A 143 2.44 2.82 -0.64
CA ASP A 143 3.73 3.46 -0.35
C ASP A 143 3.48 4.63 0.62
N CYS A 144 2.87 4.33 1.75
CA CYS A 144 2.43 5.33 2.74
C CYS A 144 3.02 5.12 4.14
N ASP A 145 3.90 4.13 4.29
CA ASP A 145 4.84 3.91 5.40
C ASP A 145 4.22 3.59 6.77
N ILE A 146 3.00 4.03 7.07
CA ILE A 146 2.41 3.91 8.40
C ILE A 146 1.12 3.07 8.40
N HIS A 147 0.91 2.34 9.50
CA HIS A 147 -0.23 1.44 9.65
C HIS A 147 -1.59 2.14 9.50
N SER A 148 -1.80 3.28 10.19
CA SER A 148 -3.10 3.97 10.19
C SER A 148 -3.55 4.36 8.79
N SER A 149 -2.65 4.98 8.01
CA SER A 149 -2.90 5.38 6.63
C SER A 149 -3.12 4.19 5.71
N ALA A 150 -2.25 3.17 5.79
CA ALA A 150 -2.37 1.95 5.00
C ALA A 150 -3.68 1.21 5.30
N ARG A 151 -4.04 1.08 6.58
CA ARG A 151 -5.27 0.44 7.03
C ARG A 151 -6.51 1.14 6.50
N PHE A 152 -6.58 2.47 6.68
CA PHE A 152 -7.72 3.24 6.17
C PHE A 152 -7.87 3.06 4.67
N ALA A 153 -6.78 3.25 3.92
CA ALA A 153 -6.79 3.18 2.47
C ALA A 153 -7.18 1.79 1.96
N LEU A 154 -6.60 0.72 2.51
CA LEU A 154 -6.89 -0.66 2.10
C LEU A 154 -8.32 -1.06 2.42
N LEU A 155 -8.86 -0.70 3.60
CA LEU A 155 -10.25 -0.97 3.95
C LEU A 155 -11.23 -0.19 3.07
N ALA A 156 -10.93 1.07 2.74
CA ALA A 156 -11.74 1.86 1.81
C ALA A 156 -11.72 1.29 0.38
N LEU A 157 -10.58 0.75 -0.05
CA LEU A 157 -10.42 0.11 -1.36
C LEU A 157 -11.04 -1.29 -1.43
N ALA A 158 -11.13 -2.02 -0.33
CA ALA A 158 -11.54 -3.43 -0.30
C ALA A 158 -12.83 -3.74 -1.12
N PRO A 159 -13.92 -2.94 -1.06
CA PRO A 159 -15.12 -3.17 -1.87
C PRO A 159 -14.89 -3.06 -3.38
N HIS A 160 -13.81 -2.40 -3.80
CA HIS A 160 -13.45 -2.14 -5.20
C HIS A 160 -12.40 -3.11 -5.73
N LEU A 161 -11.79 -3.91 -4.86
CA LEU A 161 -10.81 -4.92 -5.25
C LEU A 161 -11.49 -6.08 -6.00
N ARG A 162 -10.83 -6.61 -7.02
CA ARG A 162 -11.33 -7.71 -7.85
C ARG A 162 -10.23 -8.74 -8.06
N PRO A 163 -10.55 -10.02 -8.26
CA PRO A 163 -9.56 -11.03 -8.61
C PRO A 163 -8.70 -10.61 -9.81
N GLY A 164 -7.40 -10.83 -9.71
CA GLY A 164 -6.43 -10.47 -10.73
C GLY A 164 -5.86 -9.04 -10.63
N MET A 165 -6.43 -8.17 -9.78
CA MET A 165 -5.79 -6.88 -9.46
C MET A 165 -4.44 -7.08 -8.82
N VAL A 166 -3.55 -6.12 -9.05
CA VAL A 166 -2.21 -6.11 -8.46
C VAL A 166 -2.12 -5.04 -7.39
N VAL A 167 -1.61 -5.42 -6.23
CA VAL A 167 -1.22 -4.50 -5.16
C VAL A 167 0.29 -4.61 -4.98
N HIS A 168 1.02 -3.54 -5.24
CA HIS A 168 2.41 -3.37 -4.85
C HIS A 168 2.44 -2.83 -3.43
N VAL A 169 3.22 -3.45 -2.56
CA VAL A 169 3.46 -3.00 -1.18
C VAL A 169 4.93 -2.65 -1.07
N ASP A 170 5.25 -1.37 -0.88
CA ASP A 170 6.65 -0.91 -0.94
C ASP A 170 7.48 -1.45 0.21
N GLU A 171 6.95 -1.40 1.41
CA GLU A 171 7.62 -1.83 2.63
C GLU A 171 7.08 -3.15 3.19
N ALA A 172 6.81 -4.14 2.33
CA ALA A 172 6.26 -5.43 2.77
C ALA A 172 7.17 -6.24 3.69
N VAL A 173 8.51 -6.19 3.49
CA VAL A 173 9.50 -7.00 4.22
C VAL A 173 10.87 -6.30 4.26
N ASN A 174 11.78 -6.82 5.11
CA ASN A 174 13.22 -6.46 5.13
C ASN A 174 13.60 -5.16 5.85
N TYR A 175 12.75 -4.62 6.70
CA TYR A 175 13.12 -3.55 7.64
C TYR A 175 12.56 -3.85 9.04
N ASP A 176 13.09 -3.22 10.08
CA ASP A 176 12.89 -3.66 11.47
C ASP A 176 11.43 -3.66 11.95
N THR A 177 10.60 -2.74 11.42
CA THR A 177 9.20 -2.58 11.84
C THR A 177 8.17 -3.04 10.80
N TRP A 178 8.59 -3.76 9.74
CA TRP A 178 7.73 -4.15 8.62
C TRP A 178 6.46 -4.89 9.03
N ILE A 179 6.50 -5.66 10.11
CA ILE A 179 5.35 -6.42 10.61
C ILE A 179 4.26 -5.53 11.24
N TRP A 180 4.55 -4.27 11.53
CA TRP A 180 3.63 -3.37 12.25
C TRP A 180 2.98 -2.30 11.39
N ASN A 181 3.40 -2.16 10.14
CA ASN A 181 2.94 -1.09 9.24
C ASN A 181 2.04 -1.63 8.11
N GLU A 182 2.46 -1.49 6.87
CA GLU A 182 1.64 -1.86 5.70
C GLU A 182 1.24 -3.34 5.70
N MET A 183 2.12 -4.23 6.20
CA MET A 183 1.85 -5.67 6.25
C MET A 183 0.74 -6.04 7.23
N LEU A 184 0.67 -5.35 8.38
CA LEU A 184 -0.43 -5.53 9.32
C LEU A 184 -1.74 -5.01 8.73
N ALA A 185 -1.72 -3.83 8.12
CA ALA A 185 -2.87 -3.25 7.44
C ALA A 185 -3.39 -4.15 6.30
N LEU A 186 -2.49 -4.76 5.54
CA LEU A 186 -2.83 -5.73 4.50
C LEU A 186 -3.52 -6.95 5.10
N PHE A 187 -2.99 -7.52 6.18
CA PHE A 187 -3.60 -8.65 6.87
C PHE A 187 -5.01 -8.31 7.38
N GLU A 188 -5.19 -7.16 8.02
CA GLU A 188 -6.49 -6.71 8.52
C GLU A 188 -7.52 -6.55 7.40
N MET A 189 -7.11 -6.00 6.27
CA MET A 189 -7.97 -5.87 5.08
C MET A 189 -8.37 -7.24 4.54
N LEU A 190 -7.44 -8.20 4.44
CA LEU A 190 -7.73 -9.57 3.98
C LEU A 190 -8.70 -10.27 4.93
N GLU A 191 -8.51 -10.14 6.25
CA GLU A 191 -9.43 -10.70 7.26
C GLU A 191 -10.85 -10.10 7.16
N ALA A 192 -10.94 -8.78 6.97
CA ALA A 192 -12.21 -8.07 6.88
C ALA A 192 -12.97 -8.35 5.58
N SER A 193 -12.24 -8.53 4.47
CA SER A 193 -12.83 -8.70 3.13
C SER A 193 -13.03 -10.15 2.71
N GLY A 194 -12.33 -11.10 3.34
CA GLY A 194 -12.27 -12.50 2.91
C GLY A 194 -11.51 -12.73 1.60
N LEU A 195 -10.77 -11.70 1.11
CA LEU A 195 -9.96 -11.83 -0.09
C LEU A 195 -8.71 -12.69 0.17
N GLY A 196 -8.27 -13.40 -0.85
CA GLY A 196 -6.98 -14.10 -0.87
C GLY A 196 -5.91 -13.29 -1.58
N ILE A 197 -4.64 -13.59 -1.31
CA ILE A 197 -3.48 -12.96 -1.94
C ILE A 197 -2.54 -13.99 -2.52
N ALA A 198 -1.91 -13.65 -3.65
CA ALA A 198 -0.80 -14.40 -4.24
C ALA A 198 0.38 -13.46 -4.49
N TRP A 199 1.56 -13.83 -4.02
CA TRP A 199 2.78 -13.06 -4.21
C TRP A 199 3.41 -13.39 -5.57
N ILE A 200 3.55 -12.41 -6.46
CA ILE A 200 4.00 -12.60 -7.84
C ILE A 200 5.42 -12.08 -8.11
N ALA A 201 5.93 -11.20 -7.26
CA ALA A 201 7.25 -10.61 -7.42
C ALA A 201 7.79 -10.08 -6.09
N ARG A 202 9.12 -9.92 -5.99
CA ARG A 202 9.79 -9.29 -4.85
C ARG A 202 11.06 -8.56 -5.27
N ALA A 203 11.48 -7.58 -4.46
CA ALA A 203 12.82 -7.01 -4.51
C ALA A 203 13.73 -7.70 -3.48
N GLY A 204 15.05 -7.66 -3.72
CA GLY A 204 16.03 -8.11 -2.73
C GLY A 204 15.92 -9.58 -2.28
N GLY A 205 16.65 -9.93 -1.22
CA GLY A 205 16.53 -11.18 -0.48
C GLY A 205 15.49 -11.03 0.63
N VAL A 206 14.75 -12.11 0.93
CA VAL A 206 13.91 -12.16 2.14
C VAL A 206 14.81 -12.52 3.31
N ARG A 207 14.87 -11.68 4.33
CA ARG A 207 15.54 -12.00 5.59
C ARG A 207 14.55 -12.79 6.45
N SER A 208 14.97 -13.96 6.90
CA SER A 208 14.23 -14.81 7.83
C SER A 208 14.39 -14.33 9.27
#